data_1397ba74bf5e47d8f973b418a8bd9e37
#
_entry.id   1397ba74bf5e47d8f973b418a8bd9e37
#
_cell.length_a   1.000
_cell.length_b   1.000
_cell.length_c   1.000
_cell.angle_alpha   90.00
_cell.angle_beta   90.00
_cell.angle_gamma   90.00
#
_symmetry.space_group_name_H-M   'P 1'
#
loop_
_entity.id
_entity.type
_entity.pdbx_description
1 polymer ?
#
loop_
_entity_poly.entity_id
_entity_poly.type
_entity_poly.pdbx_seq_one_letter_code
_entity_poly.pdbx_strand_id
1 'polypeptide(L)'
;MNTKSFLLGAAFLFFLTVSNAQKAGPALFNGAWRSVDNKGFSVMHDGYFNAVGQDSTGKWSSVHAGTYTVNNDNTITFKVLYSSYPDHIGSSYTAEYTITGDTVKMRHFKKLIDAQGKDITDQMPKDVWETAVRLK
;
A
#
# COMPACT_ATOMS: atom_id res chain seq x y z
N MET A 1 -48.39 -20.89 52.04
CA MET A 1 -48.09 -21.20 50.64
C MET A 1 -46.83 -20.39 50.26
N ASN A 2 -45.71 -21.09 50.10
CA ASN A 2 -44.41 -20.46 49.85
C ASN A 2 -44.18 -20.37 48.38
N THR A 3 -44.22 -19.16 47.83
CA THR A 3 -43.75 -18.88 46.46
C THR A 3 -42.27 -18.53 46.51
N LYS A 4 -41.44 -19.46 46.10
CA LYS A 4 -40.00 -19.22 45.90
C LYS A 4 -39.80 -18.52 44.57
N SER A 5 -39.44 -17.24 44.65
CA SER A 5 -39.01 -16.47 43.50
C SER A 5 -37.63 -16.92 43.08
N PHE A 6 -37.55 -17.48 41.87
CA PHE A 6 -36.30 -17.85 41.20
C PHE A 6 -35.76 -16.58 40.48
N LEU A 7 -34.78 -15.94 41.07
CA LEU A 7 -34.02 -14.90 40.37
C LEU A 7 -33.02 -15.55 39.42
N LEU A 8 -33.35 -15.53 38.15
CA LEU A 8 -32.45 -15.95 37.07
C LEU A 8 -31.53 -14.76 36.79
N GLY A 9 -30.30 -14.79 37.31
CA GLY A 9 -29.26 -13.84 36.97
C GLY A 9 -28.74 -14.09 35.57
N ALA A 10 -29.15 -13.27 34.60
CA ALA A 10 -28.56 -13.24 33.29
C ALA A 10 -27.19 -12.55 33.35
N ALA A 11 -26.12 -13.32 33.40
CA ALA A 11 -24.77 -12.81 33.20
C ALA A 11 -24.60 -12.43 31.74
N PHE A 12 -24.73 -11.14 31.44
CA PHE A 12 -24.35 -10.60 30.14
C PHE A 12 -22.83 -10.60 30.06
N LEU A 13 -22.27 -11.64 29.45
CA LEU A 13 -20.89 -11.65 29.01
C LEU A 13 -20.75 -10.68 27.84
N PHE A 14 -20.33 -9.45 28.15
CA PHE A 14 -19.82 -8.53 27.14
C PHE A 14 -18.52 -9.12 26.58
N PHE A 15 -18.63 -9.81 25.47
CA PHE A 15 -17.48 -10.04 24.60
C PHE A 15 -17.08 -8.69 24.03
N LEU A 16 -16.11 -8.06 24.66
CA LEU A 16 -15.34 -6.99 24.05
C LEU A 16 -14.56 -7.62 22.88
N THR A 17 -15.18 -7.68 21.72
CA THR A 17 -14.45 -7.86 20.48
C THR A 17 -13.57 -6.63 20.33
N VAL A 18 -12.31 -6.74 20.70
CA VAL A 18 -11.28 -5.79 20.28
C VAL A 18 -11.19 -5.92 18.78
N SER A 19 -12.05 -5.22 18.05
CA SER A 19 -11.86 -5.01 16.63
C SER A 19 -10.56 -4.22 16.50
N ASN A 20 -9.47 -4.89 16.12
CA ASN A 20 -8.32 -4.18 15.62
C ASN A 20 -8.82 -3.33 14.46
N ALA A 21 -9.03 -2.03 14.71
CA ALA A 21 -9.43 -1.10 13.68
C ALA A 21 -8.36 -1.19 12.59
N GLN A 22 -8.72 -1.84 11.48
CA GLN A 22 -7.81 -2.00 10.36
C GLN A 22 -7.46 -0.59 9.88
N LYS A 23 -6.17 -0.29 9.82
CA LYS A 23 -5.71 0.98 9.28
C LYS A 23 -6.38 1.20 7.93
N ALA A 24 -6.91 2.39 7.71
CA ALA A 24 -7.58 2.77 6.47
C ALA A 24 -6.85 3.94 5.81
N GLY A 25 -7.09 4.12 4.51
CA GLY A 25 -6.49 5.20 3.75
C GLY A 25 -4.96 5.13 3.71
N PRO A 26 -4.27 6.27 3.65
CA PRO A 26 -2.81 6.31 3.55
C PRO A 26 -2.08 5.59 4.68
N ALA A 27 -2.64 5.59 5.89
CA ALA A 27 -2.05 4.93 7.06
C ALA A 27 -1.89 3.40 6.91
N LEU A 28 -2.64 2.78 5.99
CA LEU A 28 -2.51 1.35 5.66
C LEU A 28 -1.09 1.00 5.20
N PHE A 29 -0.43 1.92 4.50
CA PHE A 29 0.90 1.73 3.92
C PHE A 29 2.03 2.29 4.78
N ASN A 30 1.74 2.96 5.90
CA ASN A 30 2.78 3.54 6.74
C ASN A 30 3.81 2.50 7.18
N GLY A 31 5.09 2.83 6.99
CA GLY A 31 6.22 2.00 7.39
C GLY A 31 7.29 1.90 6.32
N ALA A 32 8.30 1.11 6.62
CA ALA A 32 9.36 0.73 5.70
C ALA A 32 9.02 -0.63 5.07
N TRP A 33 9.22 -0.74 3.77
CA TRP A 33 8.87 -1.92 2.99
C TRP A 33 10.08 -2.38 2.18
N ARG A 34 10.25 -3.67 2.09
CA ARG A 34 11.30 -4.29 1.28
C ARG A 34 10.69 -5.31 0.33
N SER A 35 11.05 -5.25 -0.94
CA SER A 35 10.66 -6.27 -1.90
C SER A 35 11.23 -7.64 -1.51
N VAL A 36 10.49 -8.71 -1.78
CA VAL A 36 10.90 -10.07 -1.37
C VAL A 36 12.15 -10.55 -2.11
N ASP A 37 12.43 -9.98 -3.29
CA ASP A 37 13.66 -10.24 -4.06
C ASP A 37 14.85 -9.37 -3.62
N ASN A 38 14.67 -8.51 -2.60
CA ASN A 38 15.64 -7.56 -2.06
C ASN A 38 16.16 -6.51 -3.06
N LYS A 39 15.44 -6.26 -4.15
CA LYS A 39 15.83 -5.28 -5.18
C LYS A 39 15.13 -3.93 -5.02
N GLY A 40 14.20 -3.80 -4.10
CA GLY A 40 13.46 -2.58 -3.82
C GLY A 40 13.30 -2.34 -2.33
N PHE A 41 13.32 -1.07 -1.98
CA PHE A 41 13.04 -0.59 -0.63
C PHE A 41 12.22 0.69 -0.72
N SER A 42 11.21 0.83 0.14
CA SER A 42 10.44 2.07 0.21
C SER A 42 10.08 2.43 1.65
N VAL A 43 9.93 3.72 1.88
CA VAL A 43 9.34 4.27 3.09
C VAL A 43 8.09 5.03 2.70
N MET A 44 6.99 4.74 3.35
CA MET A 44 5.70 5.36 3.11
C MET A 44 5.15 5.92 4.42
N HIS A 45 4.64 7.15 4.39
CA HIS A 45 4.09 7.79 5.57
C HIS A 45 3.05 8.85 5.17
N ASP A 46 1.82 8.67 5.62
CA ASP A 46 0.70 9.63 5.51
C ASP A 46 0.56 10.28 4.13
N GLY A 47 0.60 9.49 3.07
CA GLY A 47 0.42 9.95 1.70
C GLY A 47 1.72 10.36 1.00
N TYR A 48 2.87 10.20 1.63
CA TYR A 48 4.19 10.43 1.03
C TYR A 48 4.96 9.13 0.89
N PHE A 49 5.72 8.99 -0.18
CA PHE A 49 6.59 7.84 -0.40
C PHE A 49 7.97 8.24 -0.86
N ASN A 50 8.94 7.42 -0.52
CA ASN A 50 10.27 7.39 -1.10
C ASN A 50 10.60 5.93 -1.40
N ALA A 51 11.02 5.64 -2.62
CA ALA A 51 11.37 4.31 -3.07
C ALA A 51 12.72 4.32 -3.78
N VAL A 52 13.52 3.30 -3.50
CA VAL A 52 14.79 3.04 -4.18
C VAL A 52 14.77 1.63 -4.75
N GLY A 53 15.38 1.45 -5.90
CA GLY A 53 15.46 0.16 -6.58
C GLY A 53 16.82 -0.10 -7.20
N GLN A 54 17.12 -1.37 -7.43
CA GLN A 54 18.28 -1.81 -8.22
C GLN A 54 17.94 -1.81 -9.69
N ASP A 55 18.90 -1.42 -10.50
CA ASP A 55 18.87 -1.61 -11.93
C ASP A 55 19.24 -3.05 -12.33
N SER A 56 19.26 -3.34 -13.64
CA SER A 56 19.60 -4.67 -14.18
C SER A 56 21.02 -5.14 -13.83
N THR A 57 21.90 -4.23 -13.41
CA THR A 57 23.27 -4.54 -12.97
C THR A 57 23.39 -4.80 -11.49
N GLY A 58 22.29 -4.63 -10.73
CA GLY A 58 22.26 -4.74 -9.27
C GLY A 58 22.70 -3.47 -8.54
N LYS A 59 22.94 -2.36 -9.26
CA LYS A 59 23.27 -1.07 -8.68
C LYS A 59 22.01 -0.37 -8.17
N TRP A 60 22.04 0.16 -6.97
CA TRP A 60 20.99 1.01 -6.42
C TRP A 60 21.03 2.38 -7.11
N SER A 61 20.14 2.61 -8.05
CA SER A 61 20.17 3.78 -8.92
C SER A 61 18.79 4.37 -9.21
N SER A 62 17.73 3.58 -9.08
CA SER A 62 16.38 4.06 -9.31
C SER A 62 15.83 4.68 -8.03
N VAL A 63 15.56 5.97 -8.06
CA VAL A 63 14.94 6.70 -6.93
C VAL A 63 13.68 7.38 -7.43
N HIS A 64 12.57 7.17 -6.70
CA HIS A 64 11.32 7.88 -6.90
C HIS A 64 10.79 8.36 -5.56
N ALA A 65 10.31 9.59 -5.50
CA ALA A 65 9.66 10.12 -4.32
C ALA A 65 8.47 10.99 -4.72
N GLY A 66 7.48 11.06 -3.87
CA GLY A 66 6.29 11.87 -4.14
C GLY A 66 5.16 11.60 -3.17
N THR A 67 3.96 11.70 -3.68
CA THR A 67 2.73 11.47 -2.92
C THR A 67 1.99 10.25 -3.41
N TYR A 68 1.18 9.65 -2.53
CA TYR A 68 0.26 8.59 -2.91
C TYR A 68 -1.13 8.80 -2.33
N THR A 69 -2.12 8.25 -3.02
CA THR A 69 -3.51 8.21 -2.59
C THR A 69 -4.01 6.79 -2.63
N VAL A 70 -4.60 6.33 -1.55
CA VAL A 70 -5.29 5.03 -1.49
C VAL A 70 -6.74 5.23 -1.96
N ASN A 71 -7.13 4.54 -3.02
CA ASN A 71 -8.46 4.64 -3.61
C ASN A 71 -9.40 3.57 -3.01
N ASN A 72 -10.71 3.72 -3.23
CA ASN A 72 -11.73 2.84 -2.64
C ASN A 72 -11.85 1.47 -3.33
N ASP A 73 -11.20 1.27 -4.48
CA ASP A 73 -11.28 0.08 -5.34
C ASP A 73 -10.05 -0.84 -5.21
N ASN A 74 -9.38 -0.83 -4.05
CA ASN A 74 -8.12 -1.54 -3.81
C ASN A 74 -7.02 -1.13 -4.79
N THR A 75 -7.01 0.12 -5.20
CA THR A 75 -5.92 0.71 -5.95
C THR A 75 -5.22 1.81 -5.15
N ILE A 76 -3.98 2.05 -5.51
CA ILE A 76 -3.15 3.11 -5.00
C ILE A 76 -2.58 3.89 -6.17
N THR A 77 -2.68 5.20 -6.11
CA THR A 77 -2.13 6.10 -7.15
C THR A 77 -0.94 6.85 -6.58
N PHE A 78 0.18 6.74 -7.25
CA PHE A 78 1.42 7.45 -6.93
C PHE A 78 1.61 8.61 -7.88
N LYS A 79 2.04 9.77 -7.36
CA LYS A 79 2.47 10.91 -8.14
C LYS A 79 3.94 11.17 -7.88
N VAL A 80 4.76 11.12 -8.93
CA VAL A 80 6.21 11.29 -8.84
C VAL A 80 6.53 12.78 -8.82
N LEU A 81 7.16 13.24 -7.74
CA LEU A 81 7.62 14.62 -7.57
C LEU A 81 9.14 14.74 -7.73
N TYR A 82 9.88 13.67 -7.42
CA TYR A 82 11.32 13.57 -7.55
C TYR A 82 11.68 12.20 -8.12
N SER A 83 12.63 12.17 -9.03
CA SER A 83 13.10 10.93 -9.65
C SER A 83 14.55 11.07 -10.09
N SER A 84 15.28 9.95 -10.05
CA SER A 84 16.58 9.83 -10.73
C SER A 84 16.46 9.83 -12.27
N TYR A 85 15.23 9.69 -12.78
CA TYR A 85 14.89 9.82 -14.18
C TYR A 85 14.06 11.08 -14.39
N PRO A 86 14.62 12.16 -14.97
CA PRO A 86 13.91 13.44 -15.12
C PRO A 86 12.56 13.33 -15.82
N ASP A 87 12.45 12.44 -16.82
CA ASP A 87 11.22 12.24 -17.60
C ASP A 87 10.07 11.65 -16.79
N HIS A 88 10.35 11.09 -15.61
CA HIS A 88 9.31 10.57 -14.72
C HIS A 88 8.73 11.62 -13.78
N ILE A 89 9.38 12.78 -13.63
CA ILE A 89 8.90 13.83 -12.71
C ILE A 89 7.61 14.42 -13.25
N GLY A 90 6.56 14.40 -12.44
CA GLY A 90 5.21 14.84 -12.80
C GLY A 90 4.29 13.72 -13.29
N SER A 91 4.83 12.54 -13.58
CA SER A 91 4.03 11.37 -13.95
C SER A 91 3.22 10.83 -12.75
N SER A 92 2.17 10.07 -13.04
CA SER A 92 1.42 9.33 -12.04
C SER A 92 1.13 7.91 -12.52
N TYR A 93 1.16 6.97 -11.61
CA TYR A 93 0.77 5.59 -11.92
C TYR A 93 -0.14 5.01 -10.84
N THR A 94 -1.06 4.17 -11.27
CA THR A 94 -2.00 3.48 -10.40
C THR A 94 -1.69 1.98 -10.41
N ALA A 95 -1.60 1.40 -9.23
CA ALA A 95 -1.42 -0.03 -9.01
C ALA A 95 -2.63 -0.62 -8.30
N GLU A 96 -2.96 -1.87 -8.59
CA GLU A 96 -3.85 -2.67 -7.74
C GLU A 96 -3.04 -3.27 -6.61
N TYR A 97 -3.64 -3.41 -5.44
CA TYR A 97 -2.96 -4.04 -4.31
C TYR A 97 -3.86 -5.00 -3.53
N THR A 98 -3.22 -5.95 -2.89
CA THR A 98 -3.78 -6.70 -1.77
C THR A 98 -2.79 -6.64 -0.61
N ILE A 99 -3.29 -6.47 0.62
CA ILE A 99 -2.47 -6.43 1.80
C ILE A 99 -2.98 -7.44 2.82
N THR A 100 -2.08 -8.25 3.36
CA THR A 100 -2.38 -9.27 4.36
C THR A 100 -1.29 -9.21 5.43
N GLY A 101 -1.65 -8.72 6.62
CA GLY A 101 -0.68 -8.49 7.70
C GLY A 101 0.42 -7.52 7.27
N ASP A 102 1.66 -7.97 7.34
CA ASP A 102 2.84 -7.19 6.95
C ASP A 102 3.29 -7.43 5.49
N THR A 103 2.45 -8.05 4.67
CA THR A 103 2.76 -8.33 3.26
C THR A 103 1.82 -7.59 2.34
N VAL A 104 2.37 -6.92 1.33
CA VAL A 104 1.63 -6.31 0.23
C VAL A 104 2.02 -6.96 -1.10
N LYS A 105 1.02 -7.23 -1.93
CA LYS A 105 1.22 -7.57 -3.35
C LYS A 105 0.65 -6.44 -4.18
N MET A 106 1.41 -5.95 -5.14
CA MET A 106 0.99 -4.90 -6.07
C MET A 106 1.09 -5.41 -7.51
N ARG A 107 0.06 -5.12 -8.30
CA ARG A 107 0.09 -5.20 -9.76
C ARG A 107 0.25 -3.79 -10.30
N HIS A 108 1.44 -3.50 -10.84
CA HIS A 108 1.77 -2.18 -11.35
C HIS A 108 1.06 -1.87 -12.67
N PHE A 109 1.05 -0.58 -13.01
CA PHE A 109 0.60 -0.06 -14.31
C PHE A 109 -0.84 -0.40 -14.70
N LYS A 110 -1.77 -0.43 -13.74
CA LYS A 110 -3.19 -0.38 -14.07
C LYS A 110 -3.52 0.88 -14.87
N LYS A 111 -2.85 1.99 -14.55
CA LYS A 111 -2.86 3.23 -15.29
C LYS A 111 -1.50 3.94 -15.13
N LEU A 112 -1.02 4.52 -16.22
CA LEU A 112 0.19 5.36 -16.24
C LEU A 112 -0.06 6.60 -17.07
N ILE A 113 0.08 7.76 -16.42
CA ILE A 113 0.01 9.08 -17.05
C ILE A 113 1.42 9.67 -17.02
N ASP A 114 1.96 10.02 -18.17
CA ASP A 114 3.27 10.63 -18.27
C ASP A 114 3.33 12.07 -17.71
N ALA A 115 4.50 12.66 -17.68
CA ALA A 115 4.72 14.02 -17.19
C ALA A 115 3.98 15.10 -18.00
N GLN A 116 3.58 14.80 -19.24
CA GLN A 116 2.81 15.69 -20.12
C GLN A 116 1.30 15.47 -20.00
N GLY A 117 0.85 14.57 -19.14
CA GLY A 117 -0.56 14.26 -18.91
C GLY A 117 -1.15 13.26 -19.90
N LYS A 118 -0.32 12.61 -20.73
CA LYS A 118 -0.76 11.61 -21.69
C LYS A 118 -0.87 10.23 -21.03
N ASP A 119 -1.97 9.53 -21.32
CA ASP A 119 -2.10 8.12 -20.92
C ASP A 119 -1.23 7.24 -21.81
N ILE A 120 -0.26 6.57 -21.21
CA ILE A 120 0.68 5.65 -21.85
C ILE A 120 0.59 4.24 -21.29
N THR A 121 -0.52 3.91 -20.63
CA THR A 121 -0.74 2.60 -19.99
C THR A 121 -0.53 1.43 -20.94
N ASP A 122 -0.96 1.54 -22.19
CA ASP A 122 -0.84 0.47 -23.20
C ASP A 122 0.61 0.21 -23.64
N GLN A 123 1.52 1.12 -23.34
CA GLN A 123 2.95 0.96 -23.65
C GLN A 123 3.69 0.18 -22.55
N MET A 124 3.05 -0.04 -21.41
CA MET A 124 3.67 -0.70 -20.27
C MET A 124 3.47 -2.22 -20.30
N PRO A 125 4.44 -2.98 -19.75
CA PRO A 125 4.26 -4.40 -19.57
C PRO A 125 3.01 -4.68 -18.74
N LYS A 126 2.19 -5.63 -19.19
CA LYS A 126 1.03 -6.13 -18.44
C LYS A 126 1.51 -7.14 -17.39
N ASP A 127 0.76 -7.23 -16.30
CA ASP A 127 0.98 -8.24 -15.25
C ASP A 127 2.35 -8.15 -14.53
N VAL A 128 2.83 -6.94 -14.32
CA VAL A 128 4.01 -6.70 -13.49
C VAL A 128 3.59 -6.74 -12.01
N TRP A 129 3.99 -7.80 -11.33
CA TRP A 129 3.70 -8.02 -9.92
C TRP A 129 4.93 -7.78 -9.04
N GLU A 130 4.70 -7.16 -7.91
CA GLU A 130 5.69 -7.01 -6.85
C GLU A 130 5.08 -7.47 -5.53
N THR A 131 5.92 -8.09 -4.71
CA THR A 131 5.57 -8.44 -3.33
C THR A 131 6.59 -7.78 -2.42
N ALA A 132 6.10 -7.06 -1.41
CA ALA A 132 6.94 -6.44 -0.40
C ALA A 132 6.47 -6.81 1.01
N VAL A 133 7.40 -6.81 1.95
CA VAL A 133 7.15 -7.06 3.36
C VAL A 133 7.50 -5.82 4.17
N ARG A 134 6.68 -5.52 5.15
CA ARG A 134 6.91 -4.43 6.10
C ARG A 134 8.05 -4.80 7.04
N LEU A 135 9.01 -3.92 7.19
CA LEU A 135 10.08 -4.06 8.17
C LEU A 135 9.58 -3.62 9.56
N LYS A 136 10.03 -4.34 10.58
CA LYS A 136 9.75 -4.06 12.00
C LYS A 136 10.91 -3.31 12.64
#